data_373be1434a7fc95f3a6b1c405251b3c2
#
_entry.id   373be1434a7fc95f3a6b1c405251b3c2
#
_cell.length_a   1.000
_cell.length_b   1.000
_cell.length_c   1.000
_cell.angle_alpha   90.00
_cell.angle_beta   90.00
_cell.angle_gamma   90.00
#
_symmetry.space_group_name_H-M   'P 1'
#
loop_
_entity.id
_entity.type
_entity.pdbx_description
1 polymer ?
#
loop_
_entity_poly.entity_id
_entity_poly.type
_entity_poly.pdbx_seq_one_letter_code
_entity_poly.pdbx_strand_id
1 'polypeptide(L)'
;SGAVGIDIGPQTIAYVSQSEAGLLELASQVQNIEHQKSLLQRKMERSRRATNPENYMPDGTIKRGVKLTKNKSKHYRRFQRELAYLQHFQAETRKRQHTELANHLLSLGDCFYVEDMKWLSLTHRAKTTEISEKTGRIKRKKRFGKSIANKAPAALIGILDIKCKSLGLPGVV
;
A
#
# COMPACT_ATOMS: atom_id res chain seq x y z
N SER A 1 13.92 -4.16 -29.65
CA SER A 1 12.53 -4.60 -29.39
C SER A 1 12.56 -6.01 -28.80
N GLY A 2 11.80 -6.25 -27.75
CA GLY A 2 11.75 -7.54 -27.07
C GLY A 2 10.59 -7.66 -26.14
N ALA A 3 10.17 -8.90 -25.87
CA ALA A 3 9.13 -9.20 -24.88
C ALA A 3 9.75 -9.34 -23.49
N VAL A 4 9.06 -8.78 -22.49
CA VAL A 4 9.38 -8.91 -21.07
C VAL A 4 8.19 -9.52 -20.35
N GLY A 5 8.37 -10.71 -19.76
CA GLY A 5 7.38 -11.33 -18.88
C GLY A 5 7.58 -10.86 -17.46
N ILE A 6 6.50 -10.51 -16.77
CA ILE A 6 6.53 -9.97 -15.40
C ILE A 6 5.52 -10.72 -14.54
N ASP A 7 6.02 -11.33 -13.45
CA ASP A 7 5.22 -11.86 -12.34
C ASP A 7 5.39 -10.95 -11.12
N ILE A 8 4.29 -10.34 -10.67
CA ILE A 8 4.33 -9.36 -9.60
C ILE A 8 3.54 -9.84 -8.39
N GLY A 9 4.25 -10.10 -7.31
CA GLY A 9 3.67 -10.45 -6.02
C GLY A 9 3.41 -9.25 -5.11
N PRO A 10 2.90 -9.48 -3.89
CA PRO A 10 2.66 -8.41 -2.91
C PRO A 10 3.92 -7.71 -2.40
N GLN A 11 5.08 -8.32 -2.54
CA GLN A 11 6.37 -7.84 -2.01
C GLN A 11 7.52 -7.95 -3.01
N THR A 12 7.42 -8.82 -3.99
CA THR A 12 8.47 -9.15 -4.95
C THR A 12 7.97 -9.03 -6.36
N ILE A 13 8.90 -8.84 -7.29
CA ILE A 13 8.68 -8.90 -8.73
C ILE A 13 9.72 -9.84 -9.34
N ALA A 14 9.27 -10.77 -10.14
CA ALA A 14 10.11 -11.54 -11.04
C ALA A 14 9.91 -11.03 -12.47
N TYR A 15 10.98 -10.95 -13.25
CA TYR A 15 10.91 -10.59 -14.65
C TYR A 15 11.88 -11.42 -15.47
N VAL A 16 11.54 -11.61 -16.73
CA VAL A 16 12.36 -12.33 -17.70
C VAL A 16 12.28 -11.63 -19.05
N SER A 17 13.43 -11.40 -19.66
CA SER A 17 13.61 -10.88 -21.02
C SER A 17 14.53 -11.79 -21.81
N GLN A 18 14.85 -11.45 -23.04
CA GLN A 18 15.86 -12.19 -23.83
C GLN A 18 17.28 -12.06 -23.27
N SER A 19 17.58 -10.95 -22.61
CA SER A 19 18.93 -10.62 -22.12
C SER A 19 19.13 -10.84 -20.63
N GLU A 20 18.06 -10.76 -19.85
CA GLU A 20 18.14 -10.74 -18.38
C GLU A 20 16.91 -11.38 -17.74
N ALA A 21 17.10 -12.03 -16.60
CA ALA A 21 16.06 -12.46 -15.70
C ALA A 21 16.41 -12.04 -14.27
N GLY A 22 15.40 -11.58 -13.50
CA GLY A 22 15.63 -11.11 -12.14
C GLY A 22 14.47 -11.38 -11.21
N LEU A 23 14.80 -11.41 -9.91
CA LEU A 23 13.84 -11.42 -8.80
C LEU A 23 14.24 -10.35 -7.82
N LEU A 24 13.38 -9.35 -7.63
CA LEU A 24 13.65 -8.19 -6.79
C LEU A 24 12.57 -8.00 -5.72
N GLU A 25 12.97 -7.41 -4.61
CA GLU A 25 12.01 -6.88 -3.64
C GLU A 25 11.42 -5.56 -4.18
N LEU A 26 10.10 -5.48 -4.24
CA LEU A 26 9.37 -4.28 -4.63
C LEU A 26 9.60 -3.17 -3.62
N ALA A 27 10.02 -1.99 -4.10
CA ALA A 27 10.19 -0.80 -3.26
C ALA A 27 10.91 -1.12 -1.94
N SER A 28 12.11 -1.71 -2.02
CA SER A 28 12.89 -2.21 -0.88
C SER A 28 13.25 -1.13 0.15
N GLN A 29 13.44 0.12 -0.29
CA GLN A 29 13.76 1.27 0.57
C GLN A 29 12.55 1.87 1.29
N VAL A 30 11.32 1.42 0.99
CA VAL A 30 10.11 1.90 1.67
C VAL A 30 10.05 1.35 3.07
N GLN A 31 10.22 2.24 4.06
CA GLN A 31 10.17 1.88 5.47
C GLN A 31 8.75 1.54 5.92
N ASN A 32 8.66 0.61 6.86
CA ASN A 32 7.39 0.29 7.52
C ASN A 32 7.10 1.32 8.62
N ILE A 33 6.19 2.25 8.34
CA ILE A 33 5.79 3.33 9.26
C ILE A 33 4.57 2.98 10.13
N GLU A 34 4.07 1.76 10.12
CA GLU A 34 2.81 1.39 10.81
C GLU A 34 2.83 1.64 12.32
N HIS A 35 3.98 1.40 12.97
CA HIS A 35 4.13 1.68 14.40
C HIS A 35 4.05 3.19 14.69
N GLN A 36 4.81 4.00 13.98
CA GLN A 36 4.82 5.47 14.12
C GLN A 36 3.45 6.06 13.81
N LYS A 37 2.82 5.61 12.73
CA LYS A 37 1.46 5.97 12.34
C LYS A 37 0.46 5.68 13.46
N SER A 38 0.50 4.49 14.06
CA SER A 38 -0.37 4.10 15.17
C SER A 38 -0.15 4.99 16.42
N LEU A 39 1.10 5.32 16.74
CA LEU A 39 1.41 6.21 17.85
C LEU A 39 0.86 7.62 17.63
N LEU A 40 1.05 8.18 16.43
CA LEU A 40 0.53 9.50 16.06
C LEU A 40 -1.01 9.52 16.08
N GLN A 41 -1.66 8.49 15.55
CA GLN A 41 -3.11 8.36 15.59
C GLN A 41 -3.65 8.31 17.02
N ARG A 42 -2.99 7.58 17.94
CA ARG A 42 -3.34 7.58 19.36
C ARG A 42 -3.16 8.94 20.03
N LYS A 43 -2.07 9.67 19.71
CA LYS A 43 -1.84 11.04 20.19
C LYS A 43 -2.92 12.00 19.68
N MET A 44 -3.29 11.89 18.40
CA MET A 44 -4.36 12.67 17.80
C MET A 44 -5.71 12.36 18.46
N GLU A 45 -6.02 11.09 18.73
CA GLU A 45 -7.26 10.69 19.40
C GLU A 45 -7.36 11.27 20.81
N ARG A 46 -6.29 11.17 21.60
CA ARG A 46 -6.25 11.76 22.94
C ARG A 46 -6.45 13.29 22.91
N SER A 47 -5.78 13.97 21.99
CA SER A 47 -5.92 15.40 21.80
C SER A 47 -7.35 15.79 21.36
N ARG A 48 -7.97 14.99 20.48
CA ARG A 48 -9.34 15.18 20.02
C ARG A 48 -10.34 15.04 21.15
N ARG A 49 -10.20 14.01 22.01
CA ARG A 49 -11.06 13.82 23.19
C ARG A 49 -10.98 14.99 24.16
N ALA A 50 -9.76 15.44 24.46
CA ALA A 50 -9.56 16.58 25.37
C ALA A 50 -10.16 17.88 24.84
N THR A 51 -10.19 18.07 23.50
CA THR A 51 -10.67 19.32 22.87
C THR A 51 -12.18 19.32 22.58
N ASN A 52 -12.79 18.12 22.46
CA ASN A 52 -14.22 17.98 22.14
C ASN A 52 -14.86 16.93 23.08
N PRO A 53 -14.86 17.14 24.39
CA PRO A 53 -15.39 16.15 25.35
C PRO A 53 -16.87 15.86 25.16
N GLU A 54 -17.62 16.83 24.64
CA GLU A 54 -19.06 16.74 24.35
C GLU A 54 -19.39 15.65 23.30
N ASN A 55 -18.43 15.25 22.49
CA ASN A 55 -18.61 14.24 21.45
C ASN A 55 -18.52 12.80 21.95
N TYR A 56 -18.22 12.61 23.24
CA TYR A 56 -18.02 11.29 23.83
C TYR A 56 -19.04 10.99 24.91
N MET A 57 -19.40 9.71 25.05
CA MET A 57 -20.20 9.19 26.14
C MET A 57 -19.30 8.97 27.38
N PRO A 58 -19.90 8.80 28.60
CA PRO A 58 -19.12 8.53 29.83
C PRO A 58 -18.22 7.29 29.75
N ASP A 59 -18.62 6.29 28.97
CA ASP A 59 -17.84 5.07 28.70
C ASP A 59 -16.72 5.30 27.68
N GLY A 60 -16.56 6.51 27.15
CA GLY A 60 -15.55 6.87 26.15
C GLY A 60 -15.92 6.52 24.70
N THR A 61 -17.12 6.00 24.45
CA THR A 61 -17.60 5.79 23.09
C THR A 61 -17.99 7.09 22.41
N ILE A 62 -17.94 7.09 21.08
CA ILE A 62 -18.27 8.27 20.28
C ILE A 62 -19.79 8.37 20.10
N LYS A 63 -20.37 9.55 20.36
CA LYS A 63 -21.78 9.81 20.07
C LYS A 63 -22.05 9.74 18.57
N ARG A 64 -23.19 9.21 18.18
CA ARG A 64 -23.59 9.15 16.76
C ARG A 64 -23.89 10.56 16.22
N GLY A 65 -23.56 10.79 14.96
CA GLY A 65 -23.90 12.03 14.24
C GLY A 65 -23.04 13.26 14.60
N VAL A 66 -22.02 13.12 15.46
CA VAL A 66 -21.18 14.26 15.85
C VAL A 66 -19.99 14.48 14.90
N LYS A 67 -19.61 15.75 14.69
CA LYS A 67 -18.40 16.12 13.95
C LYS A 67 -17.18 16.00 14.86
N LEU A 68 -16.47 14.87 14.78
CA LEU A 68 -15.36 14.52 15.68
C LEU A 68 -14.22 15.55 15.74
N THR A 69 -13.99 16.29 14.67
CA THR A 69 -12.89 17.26 14.54
C THR A 69 -13.40 18.69 14.39
N LYS A 70 -14.52 19.02 15.06
CA LYS A 70 -15.06 20.39 15.07
C LYS A 70 -14.01 21.38 15.54
N ASN A 71 -13.38 21.10 16.68
CA ASN A 71 -12.28 21.88 17.23
C ASN A 71 -10.98 21.07 17.15
N LYS A 72 -9.91 21.69 16.67
CA LYS A 72 -8.58 21.08 16.56
C LYS A 72 -7.58 21.87 17.39
N SER A 73 -6.99 21.24 18.40
CA SER A 73 -5.92 21.85 19.19
C SER A 73 -4.65 22.06 18.37
N LYS A 74 -3.72 22.88 18.88
CA LYS A 74 -2.37 23.02 18.28
C LYS A 74 -1.63 21.66 18.22
N HIS A 75 -1.75 20.84 19.26
CA HIS A 75 -1.14 19.50 19.32
C HIS A 75 -1.74 18.56 18.27
N TYR A 76 -3.07 18.55 18.10
CA TYR A 76 -3.72 17.76 17.05
C TYR A 76 -3.19 18.13 15.67
N ARG A 77 -3.12 19.42 15.35
CA ARG A 77 -2.60 19.91 14.05
C ARG A 77 -1.13 19.56 13.84
N ARG A 78 -0.31 19.59 14.90
CA ARG A 78 1.10 19.16 14.83
C ARG A 78 1.20 17.68 14.47
N PHE A 79 0.51 16.79 15.20
CA PHE A 79 0.53 15.35 14.92
C PHE A 79 -0.05 15.01 13.56
N GLN A 80 -1.09 15.73 13.12
CA GLN A 80 -1.66 15.58 11.79
C GLN A 80 -0.63 15.89 10.69
N ARG A 81 0.14 16.98 10.84
CA ARG A 81 1.22 17.33 9.89
C ARG A 81 2.34 16.30 9.89
N GLU A 82 2.75 15.82 11.07
CA GLU A 82 3.78 14.81 11.21
C GLU A 82 3.36 13.49 10.53
N LEU A 83 2.12 13.07 10.73
CA LEU A 83 1.56 11.90 10.07
C LEU A 83 1.52 12.06 8.54
N ALA A 84 1.06 13.23 8.07
CA ALA A 84 1.02 13.54 6.63
C ALA A 84 2.43 13.54 6.02
N TYR A 85 3.42 14.08 6.70
CA TYR A 85 4.82 14.06 6.27
C TYR A 85 5.35 12.64 6.13
N LEU A 86 5.15 11.77 7.12
CA LEU A 86 5.59 10.37 7.06
C LEU A 86 4.95 9.62 5.88
N GLN A 87 3.66 9.81 5.67
CA GLN A 87 2.94 9.18 4.56
C GLN A 87 3.39 9.71 3.21
N HIS A 88 3.63 11.02 3.10
CA HIS A 88 4.15 11.65 1.87
C HIS A 88 5.54 11.12 1.55
N PHE A 89 6.45 11.12 2.51
CA PHE A 89 7.81 10.62 2.31
C PHE A 89 7.82 9.15 1.87
N GLN A 90 6.99 8.31 2.50
CA GLN A 90 6.83 6.91 2.09
C GLN A 90 6.31 6.79 0.64
N ALA A 91 5.33 7.60 0.27
CA ALA A 91 4.75 7.59 -1.08
C ALA A 91 5.76 8.05 -2.14
N GLU A 92 6.53 9.10 -1.86
CA GLU A 92 7.56 9.60 -2.79
C GLU A 92 8.70 8.60 -2.96
N THR A 93 9.18 7.99 -1.87
CA THR A 93 10.20 6.94 -1.94
C THR A 93 9.74 5.78 -2.82
N ARG A 94 8.50 5.33 -2.62
CA ARG A 94 7.90 4.25 -3.42
C ARG A 94 7.77 4.62 -4.89
N LYS A 95 7.25 5.83 -5.17
CA LYS A 95 7.10 6.33 -6.54
C LYS A 95 8.45 6.40 -7.28
N ARG A 96 9.48 6.91 -6.61
CA ARG A 96 10.84 6.96 -7.18
C ARG A 96 11.33 5.55 -7.54
N GLN A 97 11.27 4.59 -6.61
CA GLN A 97 11.74 3.23 -6.86
C GLN A 97 10.93 2.50 -7.94
N HIS A 98 9.62 2.72 -8.00
CA HIS A 98 8.80 2.19 -9.09
C HIS A 98 9.16 2.82 -10.44
N THR A 99 9.47 4.11 -10.46
CA THR A 99 9.91 4.80 -11.67
C THR A 99 11.28 4.29 -12.14
N GLU A 100 12.22 4.06 -11.23
CA GLU A 100 13.55 3.50 -11.51
C GLU A 100 13.41 2.07 -12.08
N LEU A 101 12.58 1.23 -11.44
CA LEU A 101 12.32 -0.13 -11.90
C LEU A 101 11.61 -0.16 -13.26
N ALA A 102 10.61 0.71 -13.47
CA ALA A 102 9.94 0.82 -14.77
C ALA A 102 10.91 1.25 -15.89
N ASN A 103 11.85 2.16 -15.60
CA ASN A 103 12.90 2.53 -16.56
C ASN A 103 13.83 1.35 -16.87
N HIS A 104 14.20 0.57 -15.85
CA HIS A 104 15.00 -0.63 -16.05
C HIS A 104 14.27 -1.64 -16.94
N LEU A 105 12.99 -1.96 -16.65
CA LEU A 105 12.19 -2.86 -17.47
C LEU A 105 12.07 -2.37 -18.93
N LEU A 106 11.88 -1.05 -19.15
CA LEU A 106 11.86 -0.45 -20.49
C LEU A 106 13.19 -0.56 -21.24
N SER A 107 14.32 -0.68 -20.54
CA SER A 107 15.61 -0.94 -21.18
C SER A 107 15.76 -2.39 -21.66
N LEU A 108 14.94 -3.32 -21.16
CA LEU A 108 14.97 -4.74 -21.50
C LEU A 108 14.05 -5.11 -22.67
N GLY A 109 13.04 -4.31 -22.96
CA GLY A 109 12.09 -4.57 -24.04
C GLY A 109 11.02 -3.50 -24.20
N ASP A 110 10.15 -3.71 -25.16
CA ASP A 110 9.08 -2.78 -25.56
C ASP A 110 7.66 -3.38 -25.50
N CYS A 111 7.55 -4.68 -25.21
CA CYS A 111 6.30 -5.38 -25.02
C CYS A 111 6.29 -6.09 -23.67
N PHE A 112 5.31 -5.77 -22.81
CA PHE A 112 5.25 -6.23 -21.42
C PHE A 112 4.03 -7.10 -21.17
N TYR A 113 4.25 -8.34 -20.72
CA TYR A 113 3.21 -9.28 -20.34
C TYR A 113 3.15 -9.39 -18.82
N VAL A 114 2.00 -9.06 -18.23
CA VAL A 114 1.78 -9.06 -16.77
C VAL A 114 0.55 -9.87 -16.42
N GLU A 115 0.65 -10.74 -15.40
CA GLU A 115 -0.52 -11.47 -14.90
C GLU A 115 -1.55 -10.50 -14.28
N ASP A 116 -2.83 -10.63 -14.66
CA ASP A 116 -3.92 -9.83 -14.08
C ASP A 116 -4.20 -10.26 -12.63
N MET A 117 -3.65 -9.52 -11.70
CA MET A 117 -3.75 -9.78 -10.27
C MET A 117 -4.91 -9.04 -9.61
N LYS A 118 -5.85 -9.77 -9.02
CA LYS A 118 -6.97 -9.22 -8.24
C LYS A 118 -6.50 -8.80 -6.83
N TRP A 119 -5.76 -7.69 -6.74
CA TRP A 119 -5.17 -7.18 -5.49
C TRP A 119 -6.15 -7.06 -4.33
N LEU A 120 -7.38 -6.63 -4.60
CA LEU A 120 -8.42 -6.51 -3.58
C LEU A 120 -8.73 -7.86 -2.92
N SER A 121 -8.75 -8.95 -3.67
CA SER A 121 -9.02 -10.29 -3.13
C SER A 121 -7.97 -10.74 -2.11
N LEU A 122 -6.72 -10.28 -2.29
CA LEU A 122 -5.61 -10.58 -1.37
C LEU A 122 -5.65 -9.76 -0.07
N THR A 123 -6.43 -8.69 -0.02
CA THR A 123 -6.59 -7.84 1.17
C THR A 123 -7.78 -8.23 2.03
N HIS A 124 -8.81 -8.83 1.44
CA HIS A 124 -10.07 -9.16 2.11
C HIS A 124 -9.95 -10.35 3.06
N ARG A 125 -10.79 -10.34 4.09
CA ARG A 125 -10.99 -11.51 4.96
C ARG A 125 -11.65 -12.65 4.16
N ALA A 126 -11.48 -13.89 4.63
CA ALA A 126 -12.25 -15.01 4.12
C ALA A 126 -13.75 -14.72 4.28
N LYS A 127 -14.55 -15.05 3.28
CA LYS A 127 -16.02 -14.89 3.33
C LYS A 127 -16.65 -15.89 4.32
N THR A 128 -16.08 -17.10 4.36
CA THR A 128 -16.55 -18.20 5.24
C THR A 128 -15.48 -18.51 6.26
N THR A 129 -15.91 -18.84 7.48
CA THR A 129 -15.03 -19.29 8.55
C THR A 129 -14.95 -20.81 8.51
N GLU A 130 -13.80 -21.37 8.20
CA GLU A 130 -13.54 -22.80 8.22
C GLU A 130 -12.79 -23.17 9.50
N ILE A 131 -13.11 -24.32 10.07
CA ILE A 131 -12.38 -24.91 11.20
C ILE A 131 -11.41 -25.97 10.65
N SER A 132 -10.19 -25.96 11.16
CA SER A 132 -9.20 -26.98 10.83
C SER A 132 -9.54 -28.28 11.52
N GLU A 133 -9.78 -29.33 10.78
CA GLU A 133 -10.04 -30.69 11.31
C GLU A 133 -8.89 -31.21 12.19
N LYS A 134 -7.63 -30.83 11.84
CA LYS A 134 -6.44 -31.27 12.59
C LYS A 134 -6.24 -30.58 13.93
N THR A 135 -6.65 -29.30 14.06
CA THR A 135 -6.30 -28.47 15.23
C THR A 135 -7.51 -27.89 15.95
N GLY A 136 -8.72 -28.06 15.44
CA GLY A 136 -9.96 -27.45 15.98
C GLY A 136 -9.96 -25.91 15.93
N ARG A 137 -8.95 -25.28 15.32
CA ARG A 137 -8.83 -23.81 15.26
C ARG A 137 -9.39 -23.26 13.96
N ILE A 138 -9.85 -22.02 14.00
CA ILE A 138 -10.28 -21.28 12.82
C ILE A 138 -9.13 -21.14 11.83
N LYS A 139 -9.30 -21.61 10.59
CA LYS A 139 -8.38 -21.37 9.48
C LYS A 139 -8.41 -19.89 9.13
N ARG A 140 -7.27 -19.23 9.26
CA ARG A 140 -7.13 -17.80 8.89
C ARG A 140 -6.55 -17.68 7.49
N LYS A 141 -7.28 -17.04 6.58
CA LYS A 141 -6.72 -16.65 5.28
C LYS A 141 -5.54 -15.69 5.50
N LYS A 142 -4.37 -15.99 4.93
CA LYS A 142 -3.24 -15.07 4.88
C LYS A 142 -3.64 -13.83 4.09
N ARG A 143 -3.44 -12.65 4.67
CA ARG A 143 -3.80 -11.37 4.07
C ARG A 143 -2.55 -10.53 3.83
N PHE A 144 -2.46 -9.93 2.66
CA PHE A 144 -1.32 -9.14 2.23
C PHE A 144 -1.59 -7.62 2.25
N GLY A 145 -2.68 -7.17 2.89
CA GLY A 145 -3.09 -5.77 2.86
C GLY A 145 -2.02 -4.77 3.27
N LYS A 146 -1.21 -5.08 4.30
CA LYS A 146 -0.10 -4.22 4.72
C LYS A 146 1.02 -4.18 3.67
N SER A 147 1.40 -5.32 3.11
CA SER A 147 2.42 -5.40 2.07
C SER A 147 1.98 -4.66 0.81
N ILE A 148 0.76 -4.90 0.35
CA ILE A 148 0.17 -4.23 -0.81
C ILE A 148 0.09 -2.71 -0.57
N ALA A 149 -0.32 -2.26 0.61
CA ALA A 149 -0.37 -0.84 0.94
C ALA A 149 1.03 -0.19 0.99
N ASN A 150 2.04 -0.91 1.48
CA ASN A 150 3.41 -0.40 1.57
C ASN A 150 4.13 -0.43 0.22
N LYS A 151 4.00 -1.51 -0.53
CA LYS A 151 4.74 -1.75 -1.78
C LYS A 151 3.99 -1.27 -3.03
N ALA A 152 2.65 -1.21 -2.99
CA ALA A 152 1.75 -0.77 -4.06
C ALA A 152 2.10 -1.36 -5.45
N PRO A 153 2.05 -2.69 -5.63
CA PRO A 153 2.42 -3.34 -6.88
C PRO A 153 1.62 -2.84 -8.09
N ALA A 154 0.33 -2.57 -7.94
CA ALA A 154 -0.50 -2.01 -9.00
C ALA A 154 -0.02 -0.63 -9.48
N ALA A 155 0.61 0.16 -8.60
CA ALA A 155 1.16 1.47 -8.98
C ALA A 155 2.38 1.34 -9.92
N LEU A 156 3.20 0.29 -9.75
CA LEU A 156 4.30 0.01 -10.68
C LEU A 156 3.77 -0.27 -12.09
N ILE A 157 2.74 -1.13 -12.20
CA ILE A 157 2.13 -1.44 -13.50
C ILE A 157 1.55 -0.18 -14.15
N GLY A 158 0.85 0.66 -13.37
CA GLY A 158 0.34 1.94 -13.88
C GLY A 158 1.44 2.88 -14.36
N ILE A 159 2.58 2.96 -13.66
CA ILE A 159 3.73 3.78 -14.08
C ILE A 159 4.33 3.22 -15.38
N LEU A 160 4.50 1.90 -15.47
CA LEU A 160 5.04 1.25 -16.66
C LEU A 160 4.12 1.50 -17.87
N ASP A 161 2.83 1.29 -17.72
CA ASP A 161 1.84 1.52 -18.78
C ASP A 161 1.82 2.97 -19.28
N ILE A 162 1.83 3.94 -18.36
CA ILE A 162 1.91 5.37 -18.73
C ILE A 162 3.18 5.67 -19.52
N LYS A 163 4.32 5.10 -19.10
CA LYS A 163 5.61 5.30 -19.79
C LYS A 163 5.60 4.65 -21.18
N CYS A 164 5.09 3.43 -21.32
CA CYS A 164 4.92 2.78 -22.62
C CYS A 164 4.11 3.65 -23.57
N LYS A 165 2.94 4.13 -23.14
CA LYS A 165 2.07 5.00 -23.93
C LYS A 165 2.77 6.30 -24.31
N SER A 166 3.55 6.91 -23.43
CA SER A 166 4.30 8.15 -23.72
C SER A 166 5.40 7.94 -24.77
N LEU A 167 5.90 6.72 -24.92
CA LEU A 167 6.91 6.32 -25.91
C LEU A 167 6.29 5.74 -27.20
N GLY A 168 4.96 5.71 -27.32
CA GLY A 168 4.27 5.12 -28.45
C GLY A 168 4.33 3.59 -28.52
N LEU A 169 4.62 2.95 -27.38
CA LEU A 169 4.65 1.49 -27.24
C LEU A 169 3.26 0.92 -26.96
N PRO A 170 3.01 -0.39 -27.20
CA PRO A 170 1.69 -1.03 -27.03
C PRO A 170 1.10 -0.91 -25.62
N GLY A 171 1.94 -0.65 -24.61
CA GLY A 171 1.52 -0.68 -23.22
C GLY A 171 1.71 -2.05 -22.57
N VAL A 172 1.07 -2.25 -21.43
CA VAL A 172 1.11 -3.50 -20.68
C VAL A 172 -0.06 -4.38 -21.08
N VAL A 173 0.20 -5.66 -21.39
CA VAL A 173 -0.76 -6.67 -21.85
C VAL A 173 -1.01 -7.69 -20.74
#